data_cb6a70ef098ceec15c2932e7d4776e69
#
_entry.id   cb6a70ef098ceec15c2932e7d4776e69
#
_cell.length_a   1.000
_cell.length_b   1.000
_cell.length_c   1.000
_cell.angle_alpha   90.00
_cell.angle_beta   90.00
_cell.angle_gamma   90.00
#
_symmetry.space_group_name_H-M   'P 1'
#
loop_
_entity.id
_entity.type
_entity.pdbx_description
1 polymer ?
#
loop_
_entity_poly.entity_id
_entity_poly.type
_entity_poly.pdbx_seq_one_letter_code
_entity_poly.pdbx_strand_id
1 'polypeptide(L)'
;MVEFLLLDLDDTILDFHKAEHIALSKTLRTLGLEPTEEVLARYSLINKAHWERLERKELTRPQVLLGRFETLFREYGIEVDPAKCASLYEENLSIGHYFLPGAEEALEALSKKYKLYLVSNGTARVQAGRLKSANISHFFEIIFVSQEVGADKPDITYFERVFARIEGFQKEKAIIVGDSLTSDIQGGINAGIRTCWVNPKGKPVTNILPDYQIESIAQLEALLETL
;
A
#
# COMPACT_ATOMS: atom_id res chain seq x y z
N MET A 1 -14.04 -20.12 -10.17
CA MET A 1 -13.65 -20.13 -8.75
C MET A 1 -12.31 -19.44 -8.63
N VAL A 2 -12.15 -18.51 -7.69
CA VAL A 2 -10.89 -17.78 -7.42
C VAL A 2 -9.88 -18.71 -6.73
N GLU A 3 -8.61 -18.58 -7.04
CA GLU A 3 -7.50 -19.35 -6.46
C GLU A 3 -6.36 -18.43 -5.97
N PHE A 4 -6.07 -17.35 -6.72
CA PHE A 4 -4.95 -16.44 -6.48
C PHE A 4 -5.46 -15.09 -5.96
N LEU A 5 -5.13 -14.74 -4.72
CA LEU A 5 -5.46 -13.44 -4.13
C LEU A 5 -4.22 -12.55 -4.12
N LEU A 6 -4.26 -11.46 -4.87
CA LEU A 6 -3.24 -10.41 -4.85
C LEU A 6 -3.73 -9.31 -3.90
N LEU A 7 -3.15 -9.23 -2.70
CA LEU A 7 -3.58 -8.31 -1.65
C LEU A 7 -2.61 -7.14 -1.54
N ASP A 8 -3.13 -5.92 -1.57
CA ASP A 8 -2.36 -4.75 -1.15
C ASP A 8 -2.15 -4.74 0.36
N LEU A 9 -1.21 -3.94 0.86
CA LEU A 9 -0.87 -3.87 2.28
C LEU A 9 -1.47 -2.62 2.95
N ASP A 10 -1.17 -1.45 2.37
CA ASP A 10 -1.41 -0.15 2.99
C ASP A 10 -2.87 0.27 2.85
N ASP A 11 -3.54 0.58 3.98
CA ASP A 11 -4.97 0.88 4.04
C ASP A 11 -5.89 -0.24 3.49
N THR A 12 -5.32 -1.45 3.29
CA THR A 12 -6.04 -2.68 2.94
C THR A 12 -5.95 -3.72 4.07
N ILE A 13 -4.76 -3.98 4.58
CA ILE A 13 -4.46 -4.88 5.71
C ILE A 13 -4.00 -4.08 6.93
N LEU A 14 -3.03 -3.19 6.72
CA LEU A 14 -2.46 -2.34 7.76
C LEU A 14 -2.88 -0.88 7.57
N ASP A 15 -3.29 -0.23 8.64
CA ASP A 15 -3.62 1.20 8.72
C ASP A 15 -2.35 2.05 8.47
N PHE A 16 -2.15 2.44 7.21
CA PHE A 16 -1.03 3.27 6.82
C PHE A 16 -1.14 4.68 7.39
N HIS A 17 -2.31 5.25 7.41
CA HIS A 17 -2.52 6.61 7.94
C HIS A 17 -2.09 6.71 9.39
N LYS A 18 -2.43 5.73 10.22
CA LYS A 18 -1.98 5.66 11.61
C LYS A 18 -0.48 5.45 11.74
N ALA A 19 0.09 4.56 10.91
CA ALA A 19 1.53 4.31 10.90
C ALA A 19 2.31 5.56 10.46
N GLU A 20 1.86 6.24 9.41
CA GLU A 20 2.42 7.51 8.91
C GLU A 20 2.41 8.58 9.99
N HIS A 21 1.26 8.82 10.62
CA HIS A 21 1.09 9.82 11.67
C HIS A 21 2.05 9.61 12.84
N ILE A 22 2.13 8.37 13.34
CA ILE A 22 3.01 8.01 14.46
C ILE A 22 4.49 8.13 14.06
N ALA A 23 4.85 7.60 12.90
CA ALA A 23 6.23 7.64 12.40
C ALA A 23 6.71 9.08 12.19
N LEU A 24 5.89 9.92 11.55
CA LEU A 24 6.23 11.32 11.33
C LEU A 24 6.32 12.10 12.63
N SER A 25 5.36 11.95 13.54
CA SER A 25 5.38 12.59 14.85
C SER A 25 6.65 12.28 15.62
N LYS A 26 7.05 11.00 15.65
CA LYS A 26 8.29 10.56 16.30
C LYS A 26 9.53 11.14 15.62
N THR A 27 9.53 11.16 14.29
CA THR A 27 10.63 11.69 13.48
C THR A 27 10.84 13.18 13.74
N LEU A 28 9.78 13.99 13.68
CA LEU A 28 9.84 15.42 13.91
C LEU A 28 10.35 15.74 15.33
N ARG A 29 9.81 15.08 16.36
CA ARG A 29 10.30 15.24 17.74
C ARG A 29 11.79 14.89 17.89
N THR A 30 12.25 13.81 17.23
CA THR A 30 13.68 13.43 17.26
C THR A 30 14.57 14.50 16.63
N LEU A 31 14.04 15.26 15.68
CA LEU A 31 14.72 16.37 15.02
C LEU A 31 14.54 17.73 15.74
N GLY A 32 13.88 17.74 16.90
CA GLY A 32 13.63 18.96 17.67
C GLY A 32 12.51 19.84 17.11
N LEU A 33 11.63 19.26 16.27
CA LEU A 33 10.49 19.93 15.66
C LEU A 33 9.18 19.51 16.36
N GLU A 34 8.23 20.45 16.48
CA GLU A 34 6.91 20.16 17.04
C GLU A 34 5.99 19.55 15.96
N PRO A 35 5.50 18.30 16.15
CA PRO A 35 4.59 17.66 15.22
C PRO A 35 3.14 18.11 15.46
N THR A 36 2.81 19.34 15.04
CA THR A 36 1.43 19.80 15.14
C THR A 36 0.50 19.01 14.20
N GLU A 37 -0.78 18.87 14.56
CA GLU A 37 -1.77 18.19 13.68
C GLU A 37 -1.86 18.83 12.29
N GLU A 38 -1.65 20.15 12.19
CA GLU A 38 -1.61 20.85 10.91
C GLU A 38 -0.45 20.36 10.03
N VAL A 39 0.77 20.27 10.59
CA VAL A 39 1.97 19.79 9.87
C VAL A 39 1.80 18.33 9.46
N LEU A 40 1.26 17.47 10.36
CA LEU A 40 1.04 16.06 10.07
C LEU A 40 0.00 15.85 8.96
N ALA A 41 -1.13 16.55 9.04
CA ALA A 41 -2.16 16.50 8.00
C ALA A 41 -1.65 17.04 6.66
N ARG A 42 -0.88 18.14 6.68
CA ARG A 42 -0.28 18.69 5.46
C ARG A 42 0.70 17.72 4.82
N TYR A 43 1.55 17.08 5.62
CA TYR A 43 2.47 16.05 5.11
C TYR A 43 1.72 14.90 4.44
N SER A 44 0.65 14.39 5.04
CA SER A 44 -0.13 13.30 4.47
C SER A 44 -0.66 13.65 3.06
N LEU A 45 -1.16 14.89 2.87
CA LEU A 45 -1.58 15.37 1.54
C LEU A 45 -0.41 15.46 0.56
N ILE A 46 0.75 15.98 0.99
CA ILE A 46 1.96 16.07 0.16
C ILE A 46 2.44 14.67 -0.22
N ASN A 47 2.50 13.76 0.75
CA ASN A 47 2.93 12.37 0.54
C ASN A 47 2.05 11.68 -0.50
N LYS A 48 0.73 11.74 -0.31
CA LYS A 48 -0.23 11.17 -1.27
C LYS A 48 -0.03 11.74 -2.68
N ALA A 49 0.07 13.06 -2.83
CA ALA A 49 0.27 13.69 -4.12
C ALA A 49 1.58 13.25 -4.82
N HIS A 50 2.66 13.02 -4.05
CA HIS A 50 3.93 12.53 -4.60
C HIS A 50 3.81 11.07 -5.08
N TRP A 51 3.14 10.20 -4.34
CA TRP A 51 2.89 8.82 -4.76
C TRP A 51 2.00 8.75 -6.02
N GLU A 52 0.93 9.54 -6.09
CA GLU A 52 0.09 9.64 -7.29
C GLU A 52 0.89 10.13 -8.53
N ARG A 53 1.86 11.01 -8.34
CA ARG A 53 2.76 11.44 -9.42
C ARG A 53 3.74 10.34 -9.86
N LEU A 54 4.17 9.46 -8.95
CA LEU A 54 4.94 8.26 -9.32
C LEU A 54 4.10 7.32 -10.19
N GLU A 55 2.84 7.04 -9.80
CA GLU A 55 1.91 6.22 -10.57
C GLU A 55 1.71 6.74 -12.00
N ARG A 56 1.69 8.07 -12.17
CA ARG A 56 1.62 8.73 -13.48
C ARG A 56 2.97 8.86 -14.19
N LYS A 57 4.06 8.33 -13.61
CA LYS A 57 5.44 8.41 -14.13
C LYS A 57 5.98 9.84 -14.25
N GLU A 58 5.42 10.79 -13.49
CA GLU A 58 5.89 12.19 -13.42
C GLU A 58 7.08 12.34 -12.47
N LEU A 59 7.23 11.46 -11.50
CA LEU A 59 8.33 11.40 -10.54
C LEU A 59 8.95 10.01 -10.52
N THR A 60 10.24 9.96 -10.21
CA THR A 60 10.92 8.73 -9.81
C THR A 60 10.75 8.47 -8.32
N ARG A 61 10.92 7.23 -7.87
CA ARG A 61 10.84 6.88 -6.45
C ARG A 61 11.78 7.72 -5.56
N PRO A 62 13.06 7.96 -5.88
CA PRO A 62 13.91 8.85 -5.09
C PRO A 62 13.35 10.27 -4.97
N GLN A 63 12.75 10.81 -6.05
CA GLN A 63 12.09 12.12 -6.02
C GLN A 63 10.84 12.13 -5.12
N VAL A 64 10.09 11.03 -5.04
CA VAL A 64 8.98 10.91 -4.09
C VAL A 64 9.50 10.91 -2.66
N LEU A 65 10.47 10.05 -2.35
CA LEU A 65 10.94 9.81 -0.99
C LEU A 65 11.58 11.05 -0.36
N LEU A 66 12.30 11.83 -1.15
CA LEU A 66 12.94 13.07 -0.69
C LEU A 66 12.02 14.29 -0.86
N GLY A 67 11.41 14.44 -2.03
CA GLY A 67 10.66 15.63 -2.43
C GLY A 67 9.47 15.95 -1.54
N ARG A 68 8.84 14.94 -0.91
CA ARG A 68 7.76 15.16 0.05
C ARG A 68 8.23 15.93 1.29
N PHE A 69 9.46 15.70 1.79
CA PHE A 69 10.03 16.44 2.90
C PHE A 69 10.57 17.81 2.46
N GLU A 70 11.20 17.90 1.29
CA GLU A 70 11.61 19.18 0.72
C GLU A 70 10.41 20.13 0.54
N THR A 71 9.26 19.59 0.09
CA THR A 71 8.02 20.36 -0.08
C THR A 71 7.49 20.83 1.27
N LEU A 72 7.35 19.92 2.24
CA LEU A 72 6.89 20.28 3.59
C LEU A 72 7.80 21.34 4.24
N PHE A 73 9.11 21.14 4.20
CA PHE A 73 10.07 22.02 4.86
C PHE A 73 10.10 23.41 4.23
N ARG A 74 9.98 23.50 2.91
CA ARG A 74 9.86 24.78 2.22
C ARG A 74 8.57 25.53 2.60
N GLU A 75 7.44 24.83 2.73
CA GLU A 75 6.16 25.44 3.11
C GLU A 75 6.16 26.00 4.54
N TYR A 76 6.83 25.32 5.46
CA TYR A 76 6.84 25.69 6.88
C TYR A 76 8.14 26.39 7.32
N GLY A 77 9.07 26.69 6.41
CA GLY A 77 10.34 27.34 6.74
C GLY A 77 11.22 26.51 7.68
N ILE A 78 11.20 25.18 7.54
CA ILE A 78 11.95 24.25 8.39
C ILE A 78 13.37 24.11 7.87
N GLU A 79 14.36 24.47 8.70
CA GLU A 79 15.80 24.39 8.39
C GLU A 79 16.42 23.08 8.90
N VAL A 80 15.92 21.94 8.41
CA VAL A 80 16.44 20.60 8.71
C VAL A 80 16.74 19.91 7.40
N ASP A 81 17.78 19.07 7.36
CA ASP A 81 18.11 18.26 6.19
C ASP A 81 16.96 17.28 5.84
N PRO A 82 16.30 17.46 4.68
CA PRO A 82 15.22 16.58 4.27
C PRO A 82 15.64 15.11 4.15
N ALA A 83 16.87 14.83 3.76
CA ALA A 83 17.38 13.48 3.61
C ALA A 83 17.51 12.76 4.98
N LYS A 84 17.98 13.49 6.01
CA LYS A 84 18.01 12.98 7.38
C LYS A 84 16.60 12.69 7.90
N CYS A 85 15.65 13.58 7.64
CA CYS A 85 14.26 13.38 8.02
C CYS A 85 13.66 12.16 7.31
N ALA A 86 13.87 12.02 6.01
CA ALA A 86 13.39 10.89 5.21
C ALA A 86 13.90 9.54 5.77
N SER A 87 15.20 9.45 6.08
CA SER A 87 15.80 8.24 6.65
C SER A 87 15.19 7.85 8.00
N LEU A 88 15.08 8.81 8.93
CA LEU A 88 14.46 8.59 10.25
C LEU A 88 12.97 8.22 10.13
N TYR A 89 12.26 8.87 9.21
CA TYR A 89 10.86 8.55 8.96
C TYR A 89 10.68 7.11 8.47
N GLU A 90 11.48 6.66 7.50
CA GLU A 90 11.43 5.29 7.02
C GLU A 90 11.76 4.27 8.14
N GLU A 91 12.71 4.55 9.02
CA GLU A 91 13.01 3.73 10.18
C GLU A 91 11.81 3.62 11.12
N ASN A 92 11.21 4.75 11.48
CA ASN A 92 10.04 4.77 12.35
C ASN A 92 8.81 4.12 11.68
N LEU A 93 8.62 4.31 10.37
CA LEU A 93 7.52 3.70 9.62
C LEU A 93 7.67 2.18 9.52
N SER A 94 8.89 1.68 9.39
CA SER A 94 9.18 0.24 9.22
C SER A 94 8.75 -0.64 10.41
N ILE A 95 8.50 -0.06 11.57
CA ILE A 95 8.00 -0.76 12.76
C ILE A 95 6.49 -0.59 12.98
N GLY A 96 5.82 0.23 12.16
CA GLY A 96 4.38 0.49 12.25
C GLY A 96 3.55 -0.66 11.66
N HIS A 97 2.83 -1.39 12.52
CA HIS A 97 2.05 -2.57 12.15
C HIS A 97 0.64 -2.54 12.77
N TYR A 98 -0.10 -1.48 12.50
CA TYR A 98 -1.46 -1.33 13.01
C TYR A 98 -2.43 -2.01 12.04
N PHE A 99 -3.08 -3.11 12.48
CA PHE A 99 -4.08 -3.78 11.67
C PHE A 99 -5.34 -2.93 11.48
N LEU A 100 -5.91 -3.00 10.30
CA LEU A 100 -7.30 -2.61 10.10
C LEU A 100 -8.23 -3.61 10.79
N PRO A 101 -9.44 -3.20 11.22
CA PRO A 101 -10.36 -4.08 11.94
C PRO A 101 -10.66 -5.38 11.19
N GLY A 102 -10.41 -6.52 11.83
CA GLY A 102 -10.66 -7.86 11.29
C GLY A 102 -9.68 -8.33 10.21
N ALA A 103 -8.59 -7.57 9.96
CA ALA A 103 -7.66 -7.91 8.89
C ALA A 103 -6.76 -9.12 9.23
N GLU A 104 -6.34 -9.27 10.48
CA GLU A 104 -5.52 -10.40 10.90
C GLU A 104 -6.29 -11.71 10.81
N GLU A 105 -7.50 -11.74 11.35
CA GLU A 105 -8.42 -12.88 11.28
C GLU A 105 -8.77 -13.25 9.84
N ALA A 106 -8.98 -12.24 8.98
CA ALA A 106 -9.26 -12.45 7.57
C ALA A 106 -8.06 -13.11 6.85
N LEU A 107 -6.81 -12.65 7.10
CA LEU A 107 -5.62 -13.27 6.53
C LEU A 107 -5.50 -14.74 6.96
N GLU A 108 -5.73 -15.03 8.25
CA GLU A 108 -5.69 -16.40 8.78
C GLU A 108 -6.73 -17.31 8.11
N ALA A 109 -7.95 -16.83 7.92
CA ALA A 109 -9.02 -17.59 7.27
C ALA A 109 -8.74 -17.80 5.77
N LEU A 110 -8.36 -16.73 5.06
CA LEU A 110 -8.10 -16.75 3.62
C LEU A 110 -6.90 -17.64 3.25
N SER A 111 -5.81 -17.62 4.05
CA SER A 111 -4.62 -18.43 3.78
C SER A 111 -4.86 -19.94 3.84
N LYS A 112 -5.94 -20.39 4.50
CA LYS A 112 -6.34 -21.81 4.56
C LYS A 112 -7.06 -22.27 3.30
N LYS A 113 -7.60 -21.34 2.48
CA LYS A 113 -8.46 -21.64 1.33
C LYS A 113 -7.87 -21.18 0.00
N TYR A 114 -7.03 -20.15 0.02
CA TYR A 114 -6.53 -19.46 -1.18
C TYR A 114 -5.01 -19.27 -1.11
N LYS A 115 -4.37 -19.10 -2.26
CA LYS A 115 -2.96 -18.70 -2.36
C LYS A 115 -2.87 -17.17 -2.27
N LEU A 116 -2.25 -16.68 -1.20
CA LEU A 116 -2.12 -15.24 -0.96
C LEU A 116 -0.79 -14.71 -1.48
N TYR A 117 -0.84 -13.59 -2.17
CA TYR A 117 0.31 -12.84 -2.67
C TYR A 117 0.20 -11.39 -2.23
N LEU A 118 1.26 -10.84 -1.65
CA LEU A 118 1.29 -9.41 -1.34
C LEU A 118 1.79 -8.63 -2.55
N VAL A 119 1.10 -7.52 -2.90
CA VAL A 119 1.44 -6.63 -4.01
C VAL A 119 1.43 -5.17 -3.54
N SER A 120 2.59 -4.56 -3.33
CA SER A 120 2.70 -3.23 -2.73
C SER A 120 3.61 -2.28 -3.50
N ASN A 121 3.20 -0.99 -3.61
CA ASN A 121 4.00 0.09 -4.18
C ASN A 121 5.00 0.72 -3.19
N GLY A 122 5.07 0.23 -1.95
CA GLY A 122 5.97 0.74 -0.93
C GLY A 122 7.46 0.57 -1.23
N THR A 123 8.31 0.97 -0.28
CA THR A 123 9.76 0.70 -0.33
C THR A 123 10.07 -0.66 0.30
N ALA A 124 11.01 -1.40 -0.29
CA ALA A 124 11.34 -2.76 0.15
C ALA A 124 11.69 -2.83 1.65
N ARG A 125 12.56 -1.92 2.11
CA ARG A 125 12.99 -1.85 3.52
C ARG A 125 11.82 -1.61 4.47
N VAL A 126 10.94 -0.65 4.13
CA VAL A 126 9.80 -0.30 5.00
C VAL A 126 8.80 -1.45 5.03
N GLN A 127 8.42 -2.00 3.88
CA GLN A 127 7.44 -3.09 3.84
C GLN A 127 7.96 -4.37 4.51
N ALA A 128 9.23 -4.73 4.31
CA ALA A 128 9.84 -5.86 5.01
C ALA A 128 9.81 -5.67 6.54
N GLY A 129 10.11 -4.47 7.02
CA GLY A 129 10.05 -4.14 8.45
C GLY A 129 8.63 -4.23 9.01
N ARG A 130 7.64 -3.67 8.32
CA ARG A 130 6.22 -3.69 8.73
C ARG A 130 5.65 -5.11 8.75
N LEU A 131 5.93 -5.89 7.71
CA LEU A 131 5.49 -7.30 7.63
C LEU A 131 6.11 -8.16 8.75
N LYS A 132 7.40 -7.95 9.01
CA LYS A 132 8.09 -8.61 10.14
C LYS A 132 7.49 -8.20 11.48
N SER A 133 7.26 -6.91 11.69
CA SER A 133 6.70 -6.37 12.92
C SER A 133 5.25 -6.83 13.16
N ALA A 134 4.45 -6.95 12.09
CA ALA A 134 3.10 -7.52 12.12
C ALA A 134 3.07 -9.05 12.23
N ASN A 135 4.20 -9.72 11.99
CA ASN A 135 4.31 -11.18 11.93
C ASN A 135 3.36 -11.86 10.92
N ILE A 136 3.14 -11.25 9.75
CA ILE A 136 2.18 -11.74 8.74
C ILE A 136 2.83 -12.27 7.46
N SER A 137 4.15 -12.22 7.33
CA SER A 137 4.84 -12.68 6.12
C SER A 137 4.55 -14.14 5.78
N HIS A 138 4.26 -14.96 6.77
CA HIS A 138 4.00 -16.39 6.62
C HIS A 138 2.66 -16.73 5.97
N PHE A 139 1.73 -15.77 5.85
CA PHE A 139 0.48 -15.96 5.13
C PHE A 139 0.62 -15.88 3.60
N PHE A 140 1.72 -15.30 3.11
CA PHE A 140 1.91 -15.05 1.69
C PHE A 140 2.90 -16.03 1.06
N GLU A 141 2.52 -16.61 -0.07
CA GLU A 141 3.41 -17.44 -0.88
C GLU A 141 4.61 -16.63 -1.41
N ILE A 142 4.33 -15.41 -1.92
CA ILE A 142 5.35 -14.47 -2.39
C ILE A 142 4.91 -13.05 -2.02
N ILE A 143 5.88 -12.22 -1.64
CA ILE A 143 5.73 -10.79 -1.37
C ILE A 143 6.37 -10.02 -2.53
N PHE A 144 5.56 -9.22 -3.22
CA PHE A 144 5.96 -8.41 -4.36
C PHE A 144 5.96 -6.93 -3.99
N VAL A 145 7.12 -6.38 -3.69
CA VAL A 145 7.29 -4.94 -3.50
C VAL A 145 7.79 -4.33 -4.80
N SER A 146 7.14 -3.28 -5.28
CA SER A 146 7.39 -2.69 -6.59
C SER A 146 8.85 -2.26 -6.82
N GLN A 147 9.54 -1.80 -5.77
CA GLN A 147 10.96 -1.48 -5.82
C GLN A 147 11.83 -2.69 -6.23
N GLU A 148 11.48 -3.90 -5.80
CA GLU A 148 12.19 -5.14 -6.15
C GLU A 148 11.68 -5.74 -7.47
N VAL A 149 10.40 -5.52 -7.78
CA VAL A 149 9.80 -5.90 -9.08
C VAL A 149 10.35 -5.04 -10.20
N GLY A 150 10.73 -3.79 -9.92
CA GLY A 150 11.27 -2.83 -10.88
C GLY A 150 10.21 -2.18 -11.76
N ALA A 151 8.96 -2.16 -11.30
CA ALA A 151 7.82 -1.45 -11.87
C ALA A 151 6.79 -1.21 -10.77
N ASP A 152 5.91 -0.22 -10.92
CA ASP A 152 4.90 0.16 -9.94
C ASP A 152 3.48 -0.10 -10.47
N LYS A 153 2.53 -0.48 -9.60
CA LYS A 153 1.10 -0.44 -9.93
C LYS A 153 0.72 1.00 -10.29
N PRO A 154 -0.09 1.27 -11.31
CA PRO A 154 -0.90 0.35 -12.13
C PRO A 154 -0.25 -0.10 -13.44
N ASP A 155 1.08 0.03 -13.61
CA ASP A 155 1.76 -0.37 -14.85
C ASP A 155 1.58 -1.87 -15.09
N ILE A 156 1.19 -2.23 -16.33
CA ILE A 156 1.04 -3.63 -16.74
C ILE A 156 2.34 -4.42 -16.56
N THR A 157 3.50 -3.78 -16.73
CA THR A 157 4.81 -4.40 -16.52
C THR A 157 5.00 -4.95 -15.11
N TYR A 158 4.43 -4.27 -14.09
CA TYR A 158 4.43 -4.78 -12.72
C TYR A 158 3.72 -6.12 -12.65
N PHE A 159 2.50 -6.18 -13.17
CA PHE A 159 1.68 -7.39 -13.11
C PHE A 159 2.24 -8.52 -13.95
N GLU A 160 2.79 -8.25 -15.14
CA GLU A 160 3.46 -9.27 -15.95
C GLU A 160 4.63 -9.92 -15.22
N ARG A 161 5.45 -9.13 -14.52
CA ARG A 161 6.56 -9.63 -13.70
C ARG A 161 6.09 -10.40 -12.47
N VAL A 162 4.99 -9.98 -11.84
CA VAL A 162 4.34 -10.70 -10.74
C VAL A 162 3.81 -12.05 -11.23
N PHE A 163 3.03 -12.07 -12.30
CA PHE A 163 2.41 -13.29 -12.84
C PHE A 163 3.45 -14.32 -13.28
N ALA A 164 4.55 -13.87 -13.90
CA ALA A 164 5.64 -14.75 -14.33
C ALA A 164 6.35 -15.49 -13.19
N ARG A 165 6.19 -15.02 -11.93
CA ARG A 165 6.79 -15.62 -10.72
C ARG A 165 5.81 -16.48 -9.92
N ILE A 166 4.54 -16.53 -10.32
CA ILE A 166 3.51 -17.35 -9.67
C ILE A 166 3.32 -18.64 -10.46
N GLU A 167 3.64 -19.77 -9.85
CA GLU A 167 3.51 -21.06 -10.50
C GLU A 167 2.03 -21.38 -10.80
N GLY A 168 1.76 -21.78 -12.05
CA GLY A 168 0.41 -22.16 -12.50
C GLY A 168 -0.59 -21.01 -12.55
N PHE A 169 -0.12 -19.75 -12.59
CA PHE A 169 -1.00 -18.58 -12.59
C PHE A 169 -1.99 -18.57 -13.75
N GLN A 170 -3.25 -18.28 -13.42
CA GLN A 170 -4.36 -18.14 -14.37
C GLN A 170 -5.12 -16.86 -14.06
N LYS A 171 -5.19 -15.93 -15.01
CA LYS A 171 -5.85 -14.62 -14.83
C LYS A 171 -7.31 -14.74 -14.41
N GLU A 172 -8.02 -15.71 -14.97
CA GLU A 172 -9.44 -15.97 -14.73
C GLU A 172 -9.73 -16.42 -13.30
N LYS A 173 -8.70 -16.90 -12.60
CA LYS A 173 -8.75 -17.33 -11.20
C LYS A 173 -8.13 -16.34 -10.23
N ALA A 174 -7.71 -15.19 -10.73
CA ALA A 174 -7.04 -14.16 -9.92
C ALA A 174 -7.97 -13.00 -9.61
N ILE A 175 -7.77 -12.41 -8.44
CA ILE A 175 -8.39 -11.16 -8.03
C ILE A 175 -7.36 -10.30 -7.28
N ILE A 176 -7.32 -9.01 -7.61
CA ILE A 176 -6.60 -8.03 -6.80
C ILE A 176 -7.56 -7.34 -5.84
N VAL A 177 -7.12 -7.16 -4.60
CA VAL A 177 -7.86 -6.50 -3.53
C VAL A 177 -7.01 -5.37 -2.97
N GLY A 178 -7.52 -4.15 -2.99
CA GLY A 178 -6.81 -2.97 -2.51
C GLY A 178 -7.71 -1.76 -2.32
N ASP A 179 -7.19 -0.72 -1.66
CA ASP A 179 -7.93 0.51 -1.34
C ASP A 179 -7.79 1.59 -2.41
N SER A 180 -6.78 1.49 -3.28
CA SER A 180 -6.47 2.51 -4.29
C SER A 180 -7.16 2.25 -5.63
N LEU A 181 -8.06 3.15 -6.04
CA LEU A 181 -8.64 3.09 -7.38
C LEU A 181 -7.59 3.25 -8.48
N THR A 182 -6.60 4.13 -8.29
CA THR A 182 -5.61 4.46 -9.33
C THR A 182 -4.48 3.43 -9.45
N SER A 183 -4.13 2.76 -8.38
CA SER A 183 -3.03 1.79 -8.35
C SER A 183 -3.54 0.34 -8.42
N ASP A 184 -4.41 -0.08 -7.49
CA ASP A 184 -4.86 -1.47 -7.42
C ASP A 184 -5.92 -1.80 -8.45
N ILE A 185 -7.00 -1.02 -8.45
CA ILE A 185 -8.15 -1.30 -9.30
C ILE A 185 -7.80 -1.05 -10.76
N GLN A 186 -7.24 0.12 -11.09
CA GLN A 186 -6.77 0.38 -12.45
C GLN A 186 -5.71 -0.62 -12.88
N GLY A 187 -4.82 -1.01 -11.97
CA GLY A 187 -3.79 -2.02 -12.22
C GLY A 187 -4.38 -3.38 -12.55
N GLY A 188 -5.38 -3.84 -11.78
CA GLY A 188 -6.09 -5.09 -12.06
C GLY A 188 -6.83 -5.07 -13.39
N ILE A 189 -7.49 -3.95 -13.72
CA ILE A 189 -8.13 -3.73 -15.02
C ILE A 189 -7.10 -3.81 -16.15
N ASN A 190 -5.96 -3.11 -16.03
CA ASN A 190 -4.88 -3.14 -17.02
C ASN A 190 -4.30 -4.55 -17.21
N ALA A 191 -4.25 -5.32 -16.11
CA ALA A 191 -3.73 -6.69 -16.11
C ALA A 191 -4.73 -7.74 -16.60
N GLY A 192 -6.01 -7.38 -16.70
CA GLY A 192 -7.10 -8.27 -17.11
C GLY A 192 -7.43 -9.33 -16.05
N ILE A 193 -7.38 -8.98 -14.77
CA ILE A 193 -7.82 -9.79 -13.63
C ILE A 193 -8.96 -9.12 -12.91
N ARG A 194 -9.73 -9.90 -12.11
CA ARG A 194 -10.82 -9.34 -11.29
C ARG A 194 -10.28 -8.34 -10.27
N THR A 195 -11.12 -7.39 -9.90
CA THR A 195 -10.79 -6.29 -9.00
C THR A 195 -11.79 -6.19 -7.86
N CYS A 196 -11.30 -6.01 -6.63
CA CYS A 196 -12.12 -5.76 -5.45
C CYS A 196 -11.60 -4.54 -4.71
N TRP A 197 -12.41 -3.50 -4.67
CA TRP A 197 -12.07 -2.25 -4.00
C TRP A 197 -12.44 -2.27 -2.52
N VAL A 198 -11.46 -2.04 -1.65
CA VAL A 198 -11.68 -1.84 -0.21
C VAL A 198 -12.03 -0.37 0.01
N ASN A 199 -13.28 -0.07 0.36
CA ASN A 199 -13.81 1.29 0.44
C ASN A 199 -14.56 1.54 1.76
N PRO A 200 -13.84 1.63 2.90
CA PRO A 200 -14.46 1.77 4.23
C PRO A 200 -15.23 3.09 4.42
N LYS A 201 -14.95 4.10 3.59
CA LYS A 201 -15.57 5.43 3.69
C LYS A 201 -16.73 5.64 2.71
N GLY A 202 -17.11 4.62 1.93
CA GLY A 202 -18.17 4.74 0.94
C GLY A 202 -17.91 5.85 -0.10
N LYS A 203 -16.65 6.09 -0.47
CA LYS A 203 -16.31 7.09 -1.48
C LYS A 203 -17.04 6.78 -2.79
N PRO A 204 -17.50 7.79 -3.54
CA PRO A 204 -18.14 7.53 -4.82
C PRO A 204 -17.13 6.92 -5.80
N VAL A 205 -17.62 5.98 -6.61
CA VAL A 205 -16.87 5.42 -7.72
C VAL A 205 -16.65 6.53 -8.77
N THR A 206 -15.46 6.57 -9.33
CA THR A 206 -15.09 7.53 -10.39
C THR A 206 -15.29 6.90 -11.77
N ASN A 207 -14.45 7.23 -12.75
CA ASN A 207 -14.35 6.55 -14.03
C ASN A 207 -13.64 5.19 -13.99
N ILE A 208 -13.07 4.81 -12.83
CA ILE A 208 -12.46 3.49 -12.61
C ILE A 208 -13.48 2.64 -11.88
N LEU A 209 -14.00 1.61 -12.56
CA LEU A 209 -15.07 0.75 -12.05
C LEU A 209 -14.48 -0.57 -11.56
N PRO A 210 -14.50 -0.86 -10.26
CA PRO A 210 -14.13 -2.18 -9.73
C PRO A 210 -15.21 -3.22 -10.07
N ASP A 211 -14.82 -4.49 -10.21
CA ASP A 211 -15.80 -5.59 -10.35
C ASP A 211 -16.58 -5.80 -9.05
N TYR A 212 -15.91 -5.65 -7.91
CA TYR A 212 -16.48 -5.80 -6.56
C TYR A 212 -16.02 -4.69 -5.64
N GLN A 213 -16.83 -4.44 -4.60
CA GLN A 213 -16.51 -3.49 -3.53
C GLN A 213 -16.88 -4.10 -2.18
N ILE A 214 -15.99 -3.89 -1.21
CA ILE A 214 -16.20 -4.24 0.21
C ILE A 214 -15.80 -3.05 1.09
N GLU A 215 -16.31 -2.99 2.31
CA GLU A 215 -15.94 -1.94 3.28
C GLU A 215 -14.69 -2.31 4.07
N SER A 216 -14.39 -3.61 4.21
CA SER A 216 -13.26 -4.14 4.95
C SER A 216 -12.82 -5.47 4.36
N ILE A 217 -11.52 -5.77 4.44
CA ILE A 217 -10.97 -7.08 4.06
C ILE A 217 -11.65 -8.24 4.84
N ALA A 218 -12.22 -7.98 6.01
CA ALA A 218 -12.99 -8.97 6.76
C ALA A 218 -14.23 -9.50 6.01
N GLN A 219 -14.73 -8.77 5.00
CA GLN A 219 -15.85 -9.20 4.17
C GLN A 219 -15.40 -10.02 2.94
N LEU A 220 -14.08 -10.12 2.70
CA LEU A 220 -13.55 -10.71 1.47
C LEU A 220 -13.89 -12.20 1.36
N GLU A 221 -13.79 -12.97 2.44
CA GLU A 221 -14.09 -14.41 2.43
C GLU A 221 -15.54 -14.67 1.97
N ALA A 222 -16.50 -13.96 2.57
CA ALA A 222 -17.91 -14.09 2.20
C ALA A 222 -18.17 -13.69 0.74
N LEU A 223 -17.50 -12.65 0.22
CA LEU A 223 -17.57 -12.29 -1.19
C LEU A 223 -17.05 -13.43 -2.08
N LEU A 224 -15.88 -13.99 -1.77
CA LEU A 224 -15.24 -15.04 -2.58
C LEU A 224 -16.06 -16.33 -2.64
N GLU A 225 -16.86 -16.63 -1.63
CA GLU A 225 -17.78 -17.79 -1.62
C GLU A 225 -18.94 -17.63 -2.62
N THR A 226 -19.16 -16.42 -3.14
CA THR A 226 -20.18 -16.14 -4.17
C THR A 226 -19.65 -16.19 -5.60
N LEU A 227 -18.32 -16.35 -5.81
CA LEU A 227 -17.63 -16.27 -7.10
C LEU A 227 -17.17 -17.64 -7.63
#